data_c0d8b6c0c44b1ddaf314e975ac68dca2
#
_entry.id   c0d8b6c0c44b1ddaf314e975ac68dca2
#
_cell.length_a   1.000
_cell.length_b   1.000
_cell.length_c   1.000
_cell.angle_alpha   90.00
_cell.angle_beta   90.00
_cell.angle_gamma   90.00
#
_symmetry.space_group_name_H-M   'P 1'
#
loop_
_entity.id
_entity.type
_entity.pdbx_description
1 polymer ?
#
loop_
_entity_poly.entity_id
_entity_poly.type
_entity_poly.pdbx_seq_one_letter_code
_entity_poly.pdbx_strand_id
1 'polypeptide(L)'
;MMINLKNKNIIVTGASGGIGKSIVKKLSEFEANILATGTKIEKLEELKSKNKNVKILSFDISQSEKIEEFIENAIIHLGGKLDCIVNNAGLTQDNLAIRMSLDEWKKVVDVNLX
;
A
#
# COMPACT_ATOMS: atom_id res chain seq x y z
N MET A 1 10.84 6.98 19.09
CA MET A 1 11.11 5.68 18.51
C MET A 1 11.18 5.75 16.99
N MET A 2 12.17 5.12 16.44
CA MET A 2 12.33 5.10 15.00
C MET A 2 11.70 3.84 14.41
N ILE A 3 10.93 4.04 13.35
CA ILE A 3 10.34 2.93 12.64
C ILE A 3 11.05 2.81 11.30
N ASN A 4 11.47 1.62 10.99
CA ASN A 4 12.15 1.39 9.73
C ASN A 4 11.45 0.25 9.01
N LEU A 5 10.87 0.57 7.86
CA LEU A 5 10.17 -0.41 7.05
C LEU A 5 10.97 -0.81 5.83
N LYS A 6 12.25 -0.57 5.87
CA LYS A 6 13.11 -0.88 4.76
C LYS A 6 12.96 -2.35 4.37
N ASN A 7 12.79 -2.59 3.09
CA ASN A 7 12.61 -3.93 2.53
C ASN A 7 11.27 -4.57 2.87
N LYS A 8 10.35 -3.83 3.47
CA LYS A 8 9.00 -4.35 3.64
C LYS A 8 8.18 -3.99 2.42
N ASN A 9 7.46 -4.96 1.91
CA ASN A 9 6.68 -4.79 0.69
C ASN A 9 5.21 -4.62 1.04
N ILE A 10 4.66 -3.47 0.67
CA ILE A 10 3.34 -3.06 1.13
C ILE A 10 2.47 -2.65 -0.05
N ILE A 11 1.26 -3.19 -0.10
CA ILE A 11 0.28 -2.74 -1.08
C ILE A 11 -0.66 -1.76 -0.39
N VAL A 12 -0.92 -0.64 -1.03
CA VAL A 12 -1.88 0.34 -0.51
C VAL A 12 -2.99 0.47 -1.54
N THR A 13 -4.20 0.09 -1.16
CA THR A 13 -5.34 0.23 -2.07
C THR A 13 -5.97 1.59 -1.87
N GLY A 14 -6.71 2.04 -2.88
CA GLY A 14 -7.34 3.35 -2.81
C GLY A 14 -6.34 4.49 -2.71
N ALA A 15 -5.19 4.31 -3.32
CA ALA A 15 -4.11 5.25 -3.13
C ALA A 15 -4.30 6.55 -3.92
N SER A 16 -5.25 6.57 -4.83
CA SER A 16 -5.49 7.80 -5.59
C SER A 16 -6.32 8.82 -4.80
N GLY A 17 -6.86 8.45 -3.65
CA GLY A 17 -7.60 9.40 -2.82
C GLY A 17 -6.69 10.08 -1.81
N GLY A 18 -7.25 11.03 -1.07
CA GLY A 18 -6.46 11.84 -0.15
C GLY A 18 -5.83 11.06 0.99
N ILE A 19 -6.59 10.15 1.59
CA ILE A 19 -6.06 9.36 2.69
C ILE A 19 -5.00 8.40 2.16
N GLY A 20 -5.27 7.80 1.02
CA GLY A 20 -4.29 6.89 0.44
C GLY A 20 -2.98 7.57 0.11
N LYS A 21 -3.06 8.79 -0.38
CA LYS A 21 -1.84 9.55 -0.68
C LYS A 21 -1.03 9.80 0.57
N SER A 22 -1.70 10.13 1.66
CA SER A 22 -1.01 10.38 2.92
C SER A 22 -0.34 9.11 3.44
N ILE A 23 -1.02 7.98 3.29
CA ILE A 23 -0.46 6.72 3.73
C ILE A 23 0.79 6.38 2.93
N VAL A 24 0.71 6.53 1.62
CA VAL A 24 1.87 6.23 0.76
C VAL A 24 3.04 7.12 1.13
N LYS A 25 2.78 8.39 1.34
CA LYS A 25 3.84 9.31 1.70
C LYS A 25 4.54 8.88 2.99
N LYS A 26 3.74 8.54 4.00
CA LYS A 26 4.31 8.16 5.27
C LYS A 26 5.12 6.87 5.17
N LEU A 27 4.58 5.88 4.48
CA LEU A 27 5.30 4.62 4.32
C LEU A 27 6.59 4.81 3.53
N SER A 28 6.55 5.68 2.55
CA SER A 28 7.74 5.98 1.77
C SER A 28 8.81 6.63 2.64
N GLU A 29 8.41 7.47 3.56
CA GLU A 29 9.35 8.10 4.47
C GLU A 29 10.03 7.06 5.36
N PHE A 30 9.34 5.97 5.65
CA PHE A 30 9.93 4.89 6.42
C PHE A 30 10.66 3.87 5.54
N GLU A 31 10.80 4.20 4.27
CA GLU A 31 11.59 3.43 3.31
C GLU A 31 10.98 2.10 2.89
N ALA A 32 9.67 1.96 3.04
CA ALA A 32 9.00 0.76 2.55
C ALA A 32 9.01 0.70 1.02
N ASN A 33 8.87 -0.50 0.50
CA ASN A 33 8.62 -0.69 -0.93
C ASN A 33 7.11 -0.75 -1.09
N ILE A 34 6.56 0.14 -1.88
CA ILE A 34 5.12 0.32 -1.93
C ILE A 34 4.57 0.05 -3.31
N LEU A 35 3.48 -0.69 -3.37
CA LEU A 35 2.69 -0.75 -4.59
C LEU A 35 1.39 -0.03 -4.32
N ALA A 36 1.20 1.10 -4.98
CA ALA A 36 0.02 1.91 -4.82
C ALA A 36 -0.98 1.56 -5.91
N THR A 37 -2.21 1.30 -5.55
CA THR A 37 -3.22 0.95 -6.53
C THR A 37 -4.48 1.77 -6.30
N GLY A 38 -5.16 2.06 -7.39
CA GLY A 38 -6.38 2.85 -7.38
C GLY A 38 -6.93 2.91 -8.77
N THR A 39 -7.99 3.69 -8.94
CA THR A 39 -8.65 3.76 -10.23
C THR A 39 -8.17 4.90 -11.11
N LYS A 40 -7.49 5.87 -10.55
CA LYS A 40 -7.11 7.06 -11.31
C LYS A 40 -5.61 7.07 -11.56
N ILE A 41 -5.24 6.62 -12.74
CA ILE A 41 -3.83 6.43 -13.05
C ILE A 41 -3.04 7.74 -12.95
N GLU A 42 -3.66 8.87 -13.28
CA GLU A 42 -2.93 10.14 -13.22
C GLU A 42 -2.50 10.45 -11.79
N LYS A 43 -3.36 10.14 -10.83
CA LYS A 43 -3.02 10.40 -9.45
C LYS A 43 -1.98 9.43 -8.94
N LEU A 44 -2.02 8.20 -9.42
CA LEU A 44 -0.99 7.24 -9.06
C LEU A 44 0.36 7.64 -9.62
N GLU A 45 0.37 8.14 -10.85
CA GLU A 45 1.63 8.61 -11.44
C GLU A 45 2.22 9.75 -10.63
N GLU A 46 1.36 10.62 -10.14
CA GLU A 46 1.82 11.72 -9.32
C GLU A 46 2.45 11.21 -8.03
N LEU A 47 1.84 10.22 -7.42
CA LEU A 47 2.39 9.61 -6.22
C LEU A 47 3.77 9.02 -6.48
N LYS A 48 3.89 8.33 -7.58
CA LYS A 48 5.15 7.71 -7.93
C LYS A 48 6.23 8.76 -8.12
N SER A 49 5.87 9.90 -8.71
CA SER A 49 6.85 10.92 -8.97
C SER A 49 7.30 11.65 -7.72
N LYS A 50 6.48 11.67 -6.69
CA LYS A 50 6.78 12.42 -5.48
C LYS A 50 7.35 11.61 -4.33
N ASN A 51 7.31 10.30 -4.43
CA ASN A 51 7.74 9.45 -3.33
C ASN A 51 8.65 8.36 -3.85
N LYS A 52 9.65 8.04 -3.08
CA LYS A 52 10.58 7.00 -3.53
C LYS A 52 10.03 5.61 -3.23
N ASN A 53 10.50 4.66 -3.98
CA ASN A 53 10.15 3.25 -3.81
C ASN A 53 8.67 2.97 -3.98
N VAL A 54 8.04 3.69 -4.89
CA VAL A 54 6.63 3.50 -5.16
C VAL A 54 6.43 2.96 -6.57
N LYS A 55 5.75 1.84 -6.67
CA LYS A 55 5.27 1.30 -7.94
C LYS A 55 3.78 1.46 -7.99
N ILE A 56 3.21 1.46 -9.17
CA ILE A 56 1.78 1.68 -9.30
C ILE A 56 1.15 0.66 -10.23
N LEU A 57 -0.08 0.30 -9.92
CA LEU A 57 -0.92 -0.52 -10.78
C LEU A 57 -2.35 -0.02 -10.65
N SER A 58 -2.96 0.27 -11.78
CA SER A 58 -4.35 0.70 -11.76
C SER A 58 -5.25 -0.52 -11.55
N PHE A 59 -6.18 -0.43 -10.62
CA PHE A 59 -7.09 -1.53 -10.35
C PHE A 59 -8.30 -1.02 -9.59
N ASP A 60 -9.47 -1.54 -9.96
CA ASP A 60 -10.70 -1.22 -9.28
C ASP A 60 -11.01 -2.33 -8.30
N ILE A 61 -10.80 -2.06 -7.02
CA ILE A 61 -10.94 -3.06 -5.98
C ILE A 61 -12.38 -3.57 -5.84
N SER A 62 -13.33 -2.89 -6.45
CA SER A 62 -14.70 -3.37 -6.41
C SER A 62 -14.91 -4.61 -7.28
N GLN A 63 -13.95 -4.91 -8.14
CA GLN A 63 -14.04 -6.13 -8.95
C GLN A 63 -13.53 -7.30 -8.14
N SER A 64 -14.35 -7.77 -7.24
CA SER A 64 -13.91 -8.75 -6.26
C SER A 64 -13.47 -10.07 -6.89
N GLU A 65 -14.05 -10.42 -8.02
CA GLU A 65 -13.67 -11.68 -8.65
C GLU A 65 -12.26 -11.63 -9.23
N LYS A 66 -11.68 -10.46 -9.35
CA LYS A 66 -10.34 -10.32 -9.90
C LYS A 66 -9.29 -9.98 -8.85
N ILE A 67 -9.70 -9.91 -7.61
CA ILE A 67 -8.78 -9.47 -6.56
C ILE A 67 -7.61 -10.43 -6.38
N GLU A 68 -7.88 -11.72 -6.39
CA GLU A 68 -6.81 -12.67 -6.19
C GLU A 68 -5.76 -12.58 -7.27
N GLU A 69 -6.21 -12.49 -8.49
CA GLU A 69 -5.28 -12.35 -9.61
C GLU A 69 -4.49 -11.06 -9.50
N PHE A 70 -5.18 -9.99 -9.10
CA PHE A 70 -4.51 -8.71 -8.94
C PHE A 70 -3.43 -8.78 -7.87
N ILE A 71 -3.75 -9.40 -6.74
CA ILE A 71 -2.79 -9.51 -5.65
C ILE A 71 -1.57 -10.31 -6.09
N GLU A 72 -1.79 -11.37 -6.84
CA GLU A 72 -0.66 -12.16 -7.32
C GLU A 72 0.25 -11.33 -8.22
N ASN A 73 -0.35 -10.55 -9.11
CA ASN A 73 0.45 -9.69 -9.97
C ASN A 73 1.18 -8.63 -9.18
N ALA A 74 0.52 -8.08 -8.18
CA ALA A 74 1.13 -7.06 -7.35
C ALA A 74 2.34 -7.60 -6.60
N ILE A 75 2.23 -8.81 -6.11
CA ILE A 75 3.34 -9.43 -5.40
C ILE A 75 4.53 -9.61 -6.34
N ILE A 76 4.25 -10.00 -7.57
CA ILE A 76 5.33 -10.14 -8.55
C ILE A 76 6.03 -8.79 -8.76
N HIS A 77 5.25 -7.72 -8.89
CA HIS A 77 5.82 -6.40 -9.05
C HIS A 77 6.67 -5.99 -7.85
N LEU A 78 6.35 -6.51 -6.69
CA LEU A 78 7.10 -6.18 -5.48
C LEU A 78 8.30 -7.09 -5.27
N GLY A 79 8.56 -8.01 -6.19
CA GLY A 79 9.72 -8.87 -6.09
C GLY A 79 9.45 -10.24 -5.51
N GLY A 80 8.19 -10.59 -5.38
CA GLY A 80 7.82 -11.95 -5.01
C GLY A 80 7.43 -12.14 -3.55
N LYS A 81 7.36 -11.07 -2.77
CA LYS A 81 7.03 -11.17 -1.37
C LYS A 81 6.10 -10.05 -0.98
N LEU A 82 5.16 -10.33 -0.12
CA LEU A 82 4.24 -9.32 0.39
C LEU A 82 4.22 -9.37 1.91
N ASP A 83 4.41 -8.22 2.54
CA ASP A 83 4.41 -8.14 4.00
C ASP A 83 3.12 -7.56 4.55
N CYS A 84 2.48 -6.69 3.80
CA CYS A 84 1.32 -5.98 4.35
C CYS A 84 0.42 -5.45 3.25
N ILE A 85 -0.87 -5.45 3.50
CA ILE A 85 -1.81 -4.74 2.65
C ILE A 85 -2.52 -3.71 3.51
N VAL A 86 -2.46 -2.46 3.08
CA VAL A 86 -3.25 -1.40 3.70
C VAL A 86 -4.48 -1.24 2.83
N ASN A 87 -5.58 -1.75 3.30
CA ASN A 87 -6.81 -1.78 2.52
C ASN A 87 -7.63 -0.53 2.81
N ASN A 88 -7.36 0.49 2.03
CA ASN A 88 -7.98 1.79 2.19
C ASN A 88 -9.16 2.01 1.26
N ALA A 89 -9.23 1.24 0.18
CA ALA A 89 -10.25 1.46 -0.84
C ALA A 89 -11.64 1.14 -0.29
N GLY A 90 -12.57 2.04 -0.55
CA GLY A 90 -13.94 1.80 -0.17
C GLY A 90 -14.23 1.97 1.30
N LEU A 91 -13.27 2.43 2.07
CA LEU A 91 -13.44 2.60 3.50
C LEU A 91 -13.55 4.07 3.86
N THR A 92 -14.24 4.33 4.94
CA THR A 92 -14.23 5.67 5.48
C THR A 92 -12.95 5.86 6.28
N GLN A 93 -12.71 7.06 6.71
CA GLN A 93 -11.52 7.33 7.49
C GLN A 93 -11.45 6.51 8.75
N ASP A 94 -12.61 6.17 9.29
CA ASP A 94 -12.66 5.44 10.55
C ASP A 94 -12.47 3.95 10.39
N ASN A 95 -12.46 3.47 9.17
CA ASN A 95 -12.43 2.04 8.91
C ASN A 95 -11.23 1.57 8.15
N LEU A 96 -10.13 2.22 8.36
CA LEU A 96 -8.90 1.80 7.70
C LEU A 96 -8.52 0.41 8.21
N ALA A 97 -8.32 -0.50 7.30
CA ALA A 97 -7.94 -1.86 7.65
C ALA A 97 -6.54 -2.15 7.16
N ILE A 98 -5.75 -2.71 8.03
CA ILE A 98 -4.39 -3.10 7.68
C ILE A 98 -4.29 -4.60 7.86
N ARG A 99 -3.85 -5.28 6.82
CA ARG A 99 -3.64 -6.71 6.87
C ARG A 99 -2.19 -7.01 6.66
N MET A 100 -1.65 -7.83 7.51
CA MET A 100 -0.22 -8.05 7.54
C MET A 100 0.11 -9.51 7.52
N SER A 101 1.26 -9.82 6.99
CA SER A 101 1.78 -11.14 7.17
C SER A 101 2.37 -11.19 8.55
N LEU A 102 2.04 -12.23 9.23
CA LEU A 102 2.14 -12.31 10.62
C LEU A 102 3.38 -12.07 11.32
N ASP A 103 4.34 -12.89 11.07
CA ASP A 103 5.54 -12.89 11.87
C ASP A 103 6.31 -11.61 11.78
N GLU A 104 6.20 -10.98 10.65
CA GLU A 104 6.93 -9.77 10.41
C GLU A 104 6.43 -8.64 11.27
N TRP A 105 5.13 -8.58 11.44
CA TRP A 105 4.52 -7.44 12.07
C TRP A 105 4.48 -7.46 13.56
N LYS A 106 4.73 -8.58 14.12
CA LYS A 106 4.86 -8.60 15.54
C LYS A 106 5.97 -7.69 16.00
N LYS A 107 6.93 -7.48 15.13
CA LYS A 107 8.06 -6.66 15.45
C LYS A 107 7.90 -5.24 15.03
N VAL A 108 6.95 -5.00 14.18
CA VAL A 108 6.75 -3.66 13.72
C VAL A 108 5.81 -3.01 14.67
N VAL A 109 6.28 -2.01 15.24
CA VAL A 109 5.51 -1.24 16.11
C VAL A 109 4.26 -0.80 15.48
N ASP A 110 3.32 -0.40 16.25
CA ASP A 110 2.12 0.19 15.75
C ASP A 110 2.46 1.27 14.77
N VAL A 111 2.01 1.10 13.56
CA VAL A 111 2.18 2.14 12.58
C VAL A 111 0.96 3.02 12.66
N ASN A 112 1.11 4.14 13.27
CA ASN A 112 -0.01 5.04 13.43
C ASN A 112 -0.14 5.88 12.17
N LEU A 113 -0.95 5.36 11.32
CA LEU A 113 -1.13 6.04 10.04
C LEU A 113 -1.97 7.28 10.15
N UNK A 114 -2.53 7.79 11.28
CA UNK A 114 -3.26 8.78 11.61
C UNK A 114 -2.98 9.84 11.34
#